data_341d1be87d2733e98b0eed8f0db18ade
#
_entry.id   341d1be87d2733e98b0eed8f0db18ade
#
_cell.length_a   1.000
_cell.length_b   1.000
_cell.length_c   1.000
_cell.angle_alpha   90.00
_cell.angle_beta   90.00
_cell.angle_gamma   90.00
#
_symmetry.space_group_name_H-M   'P 1'
#
loop_
_entity.id
_entity.type
_entity.pdbx_description
1 polymer ?
#
loop_
_entity_poly.entity_id
_entity_poly.type
_entity_poly.pdbx_seq_one_letter_code
_entity_poly.pdbx_strand_id
1 'polypeptide(L)'
;MGHLNLPEGKKIAVNLGVDFDAQSLWLGGFNRPSPSFMSRGEFGAEVGTPRLLALFRKHDIRTTFFTPRHTVDTFPAINRRAFDAGHEIAHHGYYHENPTLIGRDTERRLMDLAFATYKKHFGIRPTGYRSPYWDYSENTLDLIEEAGFL
;
A
#
# COMPACT_ATOMS: atom_id res chain seq x y z
N MET A 1 -26.96 -10.96 3.62
CA MET A 1 -25.89 -10.72 2.65
C MET A 1 -26.35 -9.65 1.68
N GLY A 2 -25.67 -8.50 1.64
CA GLY A 2 -25.99 -7.44 0.68
C GLY A 2 -25.67 -7.91 -0.73
N HIS A 3 -26.60 -7.67 -1.66
CA HIS A 3 -26.34 -7.91 -3.08
C HIS A 3 -25.40 -6.82 -3.60
N LEU A 4 -24.31 -7.22 -4.27
CA LEU A 4 -23.48 -6.31 -5.03
C LEU A 4 -24.28 -5.77 -6.23
N ASN A 5 -24.47 -4.46 -6.28
CA ASN A 5 -25.06 -3.79 -7.45
C ASN A 5 -23.99 -3.68 -8.54
N LEU A 6 -23.93 -4.68 -9.39
CA LEU A 6 -23.04 -4.67 -10.54
C LEU A 6 -23.66 -3.87 -11.70
N PRO A 7 -22.84 -3.27 -12.58
CA PRO A 7 -23.33 -2.66 -13.81
C PRO A 7 -24.11 -3.65 -14.65
N GLU A 8 -25.06 -3.15 -15.46
CA GLU A 8 -25.91 -3.97 -16.31
C GLU A 8 -25.11 -4.97 -17.16
N GLY A 9 -25.55 -6.20 -17.20
CA GLY A 9 -24.90 -7.30 -17.93
C GLY A 9 -23.65 -7.88 -17.27
N LYS A 10 -23.18 -7.35 -16.13
CA LYS A 10 -22.05 -7.90 -15.40
C LYS A 10 -22.50 -8.88 -14.33
N LYS A 11 -21.77 -10.00 -14.22
CA LYS A 11 -22.09 -11.07 -13.25
C LYS A 11 -21.09 -11.17 -12.12
N ILE A 12 -19.90 -10.63 -12.30
CA ILE A 12 -18.79 -10.64 -11.33
C ILE A 12 -18.06 -9.29 -11.34
N ALA A 13 -17.46 -8.93 -10.21
CA ALA A 13 -16.45 -7.90 -10.10
C ALA A 13 -15.11 -8.54 -9.73
N VAL A 14 -14.04 -8.10 -10.37
CA VAL A 14 -12.67 -8.53 -10.06
C VAL A 14 -11.91 -7.32 -9.55
N ASN A 15 -11.39 -7.42 -8.34
CA ASN A 15 -10.49 -6.42 -7.77
C ASN A 15 -9.05 -6.97 -7.85
N LEU A 16 -8.15 -6.18 -8.43
CA LEU A 16 -6.73 -6.44 -8.46
C LEU A 16 -6.03 -5.41 -7.58
N GLY A 17 -5.27 -5.88 -6.59
CA GLY A 17 -4.44 -5.04 -5.73
C GLY A 17 -3.00 -5.53 -5.72
N VAL A 18 -2.07 -4.63 -5.53
CA VAL A 18 -0.64 -4.92 -5.39
C VAL A 18 -0.17 -4.42 -4.04
N ASP A 19 0.32 -5.30 -3.18
CA ASP A 19 1.03 -4.91 -1.97
C ASP A 19 2.49 -4.67 -2.37
N PHE A 20 2.84 -3.38 -2.46
CA PHE A 20 4.16 -2.96 -2.91
C PHE A 20 5.06 -2.66 -1.73
N ASP A 21 5.45 -3.70 -1.02
CA ASP A 21 6.19 -3.61 0.24
C ASP A 21 7.68 -3.34 0.05
N ALA A 22 8.28 -3.88 -1.00
CA ALA A 22 9.71 -3.79 -1.24
C ALA A 22 10.52 -4.12 0.04
N GLN A 23 11.40 -3.22 0.47
CA GLN A 23 12.20 -3.41 1.68
C GLN A 23 11.40 -3.33 2.99
N SER A 24 10.23 -2.67 2.98
CA SER A 24 9.41 -2.44 4.19
C SER A 24 9.01 -3.74 4.87
N LEU A 25 8.66 -4.78 4.09
CA LEU A 25 8.33 -6.10 4.60
C LEU A 25 9.46 -6.69 5.45
N TRP A 26 10.70 -6.51 5.01
CA TRP A 26 11.86 -7.04 5.72
C TRP A 26 12.22 -6.22 6.96
N LEU A 27 11.97 -4.91 6.92
CA LEU A 27 12.20 -4.00 8.04
C LEU A 27 11.13 -4.16 9.13
N GLY A 28 9.94 -3.70 8.86
CA GLY A 28 8.85 -3.63 9.84
C GLY A 28 8.12 -4.96 10.01
N GLY A 29 8.03 -5.75 8.94
CA GLY A 29 7.37 -7.03 8.96
C GLY A 29 8.15 -8.11 9.68
N PHE A 30 9.32 -8.42 9.17
CA PHE A 30 10.11 -9.56 9.67
C PHE A 30 11.27 -9.17 10.60
N ASN A 31 11.52 -7.87 10.79
CA ASN A 31 12.69 -7.38 11.53
C ASN A 31 14.02 -8.02 11.05
N ARG A 32 14.20 -8.05 9.73
CA ARG A 32 15.36 -8.66 9.04
C ARG A 32 16.10 -7.65 8.15
N PRO A 33 16.80 -6.65 8.73
CA PRO A 33 17.40 -5.55 7.97
C PRO A 33 18.75 -5.88 7.34
N SER A 34 19.11 -7.17 7.20
CA SER A 34 20.40 -7.53 6.61
C SER A 34 20.42 -7.26 5.09
N PRO A 35 21.59 -6.97 4.50
CA PRO A 35 21.70 -6.72 3.07
C PRO A 35 21.08 -7.81 2.18
N SER A 36 21.20 -9.08 2.58
CA SER A 36 20.60 -10.20 1.87
C SER A 36 19.06 -10.15 1.83
N PHE A 37 18.41 -9.70 2.89
CA PHE A 37 16.96 -9.54 2.90
C PHE A 37 16.52 -8.25 2.21
N MET A 38 17.27 -7.17 2.38
CA MET A 38 16.97 -5.89 1.73
C MET A 38 17.04 -6.00 0.21
N SER A 39 18.01 -6.73 -0.34
CA SER A 39 18.13 -6.97 -1.78
C SER A 39 16.93 -7.73 -2.38
N ARG A 40 16.24 -8.57 -1.61
CA ARG A 40 15.00 -9.20 -2.05
C ARG A 40 13.87 -8.18 -2.22
N GLY A 41 13.82 -7.19 -1.31
CA GLY A 41 12.88 -6.07 -1.44
C GLY A 41 13.19 -5.19 -2.65
N GLU A 42 14.47 -4.93 -2.93
CA GLU A 42 14.92 -4.20 -4.12
C GLU A 42 14.46 -4.87 -5.41
N PHE A 43 14.54 -6.19 -5.49
CA PHE A 43 14.03 -6.94 -6.66
C PHE A 43 12.54 -6.62 -6.92
N GLY A 44 11.72 -6.53 -5.88
CA GLY A 44 10.31 -6.14 -5.98
C GLY A 44 10.14 -4.76 -6.63
N ALA A 45 10.96 -3.80 -6.22
CA ALA A 45 10.91 -2.43 -6.73
C ALA A 45 11.52 -2.29 -8.13
N GLU A 46 12.68 -2.88 -8.39
CA GLU A 46 13.46 -2.64 -9.61
C GLU A 46 13.09 -3.57 -10.77
N VAL A 47 12.57 -4.76 -10.46
CA VAL A 47 12.23 -5.78 -11.47
C VAL A 47 10.76 -6.14 -11.44
N GLY A 48 10.20 -6.49 -10.27
CA GLY A 48 8.83 -6.97 -10.15
C GLY A 48 7.80 -5.91 -10.55
N THR A 49 7.85 -4.75 -9.92
CA THR A 49 6.89 -3.67 -10.18
C THR A 49 6.96 -3.13 -11.62
N PRO A 50 8.13 -2.91 -12.26
CA PRO A 50 8.18 -2.55 -13.68
C PRO A 50 7.51 -3.58 -14.60
N ARG A 51 7.65 -4.88 -14.30
CA ARG A 51 6.99 -5.96 -15.08
C ARG A 51 5.47 -5.94 -14.88
N LEU A 52 4.99 -5.72 -13.66
CA LEU A 52 3.56 -5.57 -13.38
C LEU A 52 2.96 -4.36 -14.09
N LEU A 53 3.63 -3.21 -14.06
CA LEU A 53 3.18 -2.01 -14.76
C LEU A 53 3.11 -2.23 -16.29
N ALA A 54 4.07 -2.97 -16.86
CA ALA A 54 4.03 -3.33 -18.28
C ALA A 54 2.85 -4.27 -18.59
N LEU A 55 2.58 -5.24 -17.72
CA LEU A 55 1.45 -6.16 -17.85
C LEU A 55 0.11 -5.42 -17.76
N PHE A 56 -0.06 -4.57 -16.74
CA PHE A 56 -1.29 -3.79 -16.56
C PHE A 56 -1.55 -2.86 -17.74
N ARG A 57 -0.51 -2.18 -18.25
CA ARG A 57 -0.62 -1.36 -19.46
C ARG A 57 -1.06 -2.18 -20.68
N LYS A 58 -0.47 -3.38 -20.86
CA LYS A 58 -0.81 -4.27 -21.99
C LYS A 58 -2.29 -4.66 -22.00
N HIS A 59 -2.90 -4.79 -20.83
CA HIS A 59 -4.28 -5.25 -20.67
C HIS A 59 -5.26 -4.14 -20.29
N ASP A 60 -4.81 -2.88 -20.31
CA ASP A 60 -5.59 -1.69 -19.90
C ASP A 60 -6.20 -1.84 -18.49
N ILE A 61 -5.42 -2.38 -17.56
CA ILE A 61 -5.83 -2.60 -16.17
C ILE A 61 -5.41 -1.41 -15.31
N ARG A 62 -6.36 -0.88 -14.55
CA ARG A 62 -6.10 0.00 -13.40
C ARG A 62 -6.22 -0.81 -12.13
N THR A 63 -5.34 -0.55 -11.17
CA THR A 63 -5.28 -1.27 -9.90
C THR A 63 -4.87 -0.33 -8.78
N THR A 64 -5.00 -0.80 -7.55
CA THR A 64 -4.51 -0.10 -6.35
C THR A 64 -3.17 -0.69 -5.93
N PHE A 65 -2.18 0.18 -5.72
CA PHE A 65 -0.90 -0.14 -5.09
C PHE A 65 -0.97 0.27 -3.61
N PHE A 66 -1.06 -0.70 -2.74
CA PHE A 66 -0.94 -0.52 -1.30
C PHE A 66 0.54 -0.47 -0.96
N THR A 67 1.02 0.71 -0.61
CA THR A 67 2.47 0.95 -0.53
C THR A 67 2.83 1.55 0.82
N PRO A 68 3.69 0.90 1.63
CA PRO A 68 4.17 1.47 2.87
C PRO A 68 4.91 2.79 2.64
N ARG A 69 4.82 3.70 3.60
CA ARG A 69 5.50 5.01 3.53
C ARG A 69 6.99 4.87 3.21
N HIS A 70 7.69 3.93 3.87
CA HIS A 70 9.11 3.71 3.65
C HIS A 70 9.41 3.35 2.18
N THR A 71 8.58 2.50 1.57
CA THR A 71 8.73 2.12 0.15
C THR A 71 8.54 3.30 -0.79
N VAL A 72 7.63 4.23 -0.47
CA VAL A 72 7.45 5.46 -1.24
C VAL A 72 8.71 6.33 -1.19
N ASP A 73 9.28 6.53 0.00
CA ASP A 73 10.49 7.37 0.16
C ASP A 73 11.76 6.70 -0.41
N THR A 74 11.86 5.38 -0.32
CA THR A 74 13.07 4.64 -0.76
C THR A 74 13.08 4.45 -2.28
N PHE A 75 11.92 4.22 -2.88
CA PHE A 75 11.77 3.97 -4.33
C PHE A 75 10.81 4.97 -4.99
N PRO A 76 11.07 6.29 -4.90
CA PRO A 76 10.13 7.30 -5.36
C PRO A 76 9.86 7.25 -6.86
N ALA A 77 10.85 6.90 -7.68
CA ALA A 77 10.71 6.89 -9.13
C ALA A 77 9.71 5.83 -9.62
N ILE A 78 9.77 4.61 -9.10
CA ILE A 78 8.86 3.54 -9.52
C ILE A 78 7.44 3.78 -8.97
N ASN A 79 7.31 4.30 -7.75
CA ASN A 79 6.03 4.72 -7.18
C ASN A 79 5.40 5.85 -8.01
N ARG A 80 6.19 6.82 -8.44
CA ARG A 80 5.74 7.90 -9.32
C ARG A 80 5.26 7.35 -10.66
N ARG A 81 5.97 6.38 -11.26
CA ARG A 81 5.54 5.72 -12.50
C ARG A 81 4.21 4.99 -12.35
N ALA A 82 3.96 4.32 -11.21
CA ALA A 82 2.67 3.70 -10.93
C ALA A 82 1.55 4.74 -10.85
N PHE A 83 1.78 5.83 -10.12
CA PHE A 83 0.83 6.94 -9.99
C PHE A 83 0.52 7.60 -11.34
N ASP A 84 1.55 7.96 -12.13
CA ASP A 84 1.39 8.60 -13.44
C ASP A 84 0.72 7.69 -14.48
N ALA A 85 0.83 6.37 -14.30
CA ALA A 85 0.10 5.40 -15.11
C ALA A 85 -1.40 5.30 -14.75
N GLY A 86 -1.87 6.09 -13.78
CA GLY A 86 -3.27 6.15 -13.34
C GLY A 86 -3.67 5.02 -12.40
N HIS A 87 -2.71 4.36 -11.75
CA HIS A 87 -3.01 3.47 -10.64
C HIS A 87 -3.26 4.27 -9.35
N GLU A 88 -4.12 3.77 -8.49
CA GLU A 88 -4.29 4.31 -7.16
C GLU A 88 -3.06 3.97 -6.30
N ILE A 89 -2.61 4.94 -5.49
CA ILE A 89 -1.65 4.71 -4.41
C ILE A 89 -2.41 4.79 -3.10
N ALA A 90 -2.43 3.70 -2.36
CA ALA A 90 -3.15 3.54 -1.11
C ALA A 90 -2.21 3.30 0.09
N HIS A 91 -2.73 3.54 1.27
CA HIS A 91 -1.98 3.42 2.51
C HIS A 91 -1.75 1.95 2.90
N HIS A 92 -0.51 1.62 3.35
CA HIS A 92 -0.12 0.28 3.80
C HIS A 92 0.87 0.31 4.97
N GLY A 93 0.55 1.11 5.99
CA GLY A 93 1.45 1.30 7.12
C GLY A 93 2.63 2.23 6.82
N TYR A 94 3.52 2.33 7.79
CA TYR A 94 4.73 3.16 7.74
C TYR A 94 5.95 2.37 7.27
N TYR A 95 6.28 1.26 7.97
CA TYR A 95 7.33 0.29 7.65
C TYR A 95 6.78 -1.12 7.43
N HIS A 96 5.49 -1.29 7.17
CA HIS A 96 4.81 -2.57 7.20
C HIS A 96 4.80 -3.20 8.61
N GLU A 97 4.65 -2.38 9.63
CA GLU A 97 4.49 -2.80 11.03
C GLU A 97 3.19 -3.56 11.26
N ASN A 98 3.21 -4.54 12.17
CA ASN A 98 1.98 -5.21 12.57
C ASN A 98 1.21 -4.31 13.57
N PRO A 99 -0.03 -3.87 13.25
CA PRO A 99 -0.79 -2.99 14.11
C PRO A 99 -1.14 -3.63 15.46
N THR A 100 -1.23 -4.96 15.54
CA THR A 100 -1.54 -5.66 16.81
C THR A 100 -0.41 -5.59 17.84
N LEU A 101 0.79 -5.22 17.43
CA LEU A 101 1.96 -5.12 18.29
C LEU A 101 2.28 -3.69 18.74
N ILE A 102 1.46 -2.72 18.34
CA ILE A 102 1.65 -1.30 18.66
C ILE A 102 0.37 -0.73 19.27
N GLY A 103 0.53 0.21 20.21
CA GLY A 103 -0.62 0.87 20.83
C GLY A 103 -1.24 1.93 19.93
N ARG A 104 -2.50 2.34 20.25
CA ARG A 104 -3.32 3.30 19.49
C ARG A 104 -2.56 4.57 19.09
N ASP A 105 -1.88 5.22 20.03
CA ASP A 105 -1.19 6.50 19.77
C ASP A 105 -0.04 6.33 18.77
N THR A 106 0.66 5.19 18.85
CA THR A 106 1.74 4.87 17.91
C THR A 106 1.16 4.58 16.52
N GLU A 107 0.11 3.78 16.42
CA GLU A 107 -0.57 3.46 15.16
C GLU A 107 -1.07 4.74 14.48
N ARG A 108 -1.78 5.61 15.22
CA ARG A 108 -2.21 6.92 14.72
C ARG A 108 -1.02 7.75 14.21
N ARG A 109 0.02 7.89 15.03
CA ARG A 109 1.18 8.70 14.66
C ARG A 109 1.86 8.20 13.40
N LEU A 110 2.01 6.88 13.24
CA LEU A 110 2.62 6.28 12.04
C LEU A 110 1.74 6.52 10.80
N MET A 111 0.43 6.43 10.94
CA MET A 111 -0.54 6.75 9.89
C MET A 111 -0.43 8.22 9.45
N ASP A 112 -0.37 9.16 10.38
CA ASP A 112 -0.24 10.59 10.09
C ASP A 112 1.09 10.92 9.39
N LEU A 113 2.19 10.31 9.85
CA LEU A 113 3.50 10.46 9.20
C LEU A 113 3.50 9.92 7.77
N ALA A 114 2.77 8.82 7.51
CA ALA A 114 2.65 8.28 6.17
C ALA A 114 1.87 9.24 5.24
N PHE A 115 0.80 9.89 5.73
CA PHE A 115 0.08 10.90 4.93
C PHE A 115 0.97 12.04 4.46
N ALA A 116 1.89 12.52 5.30
CA ALA A 116 2.84 13.56 4.91
C ALA A 116 3.72 13.13 3.73
N THR A 117 4.13 11.86 3.69
CA THR A 117 4.92 11.29 2.59
C THR A 117 4.12 11.21 1.28
N TYR A 118 2.89 10.71 1.31
CA TYR A 118 2.04 10.68 0.10
C TYR A 118 1.76 12.08 -0.43
N LYS A 119 1.52 13.04 0.46
CA LYS A 119 1.34 14.45 0.08
C LYS A 119 2.59 15.01 -0.59
N LYS A 120 3.77 14.72 -0.02
CA LYS A 120 5.07 15.17 -0.57
C LYS A 120 5.33 14.61 -1.97
N HIS A 121 5.12 13.30 -2.18
CA HIS A 121 5.51 12.62 -3.42
C HIS A 121 4.46 12.70 -4.53
N PHE A 122 3.17 12.72 -4.17
CA PHE A 122 2.08 12.63 -5.14
C PHE A 122 1.10 13.81 -5.10
N GLY A 123 1.16 14.64 -4.06
CA GLY A 123 0.21 15.73 -3.86
C GLY A 123 -1.17 15.28 -3.35
N ILE A 124 -1.33 14.00 -2.96
CA ILE A 124 -2.60 13.40 -2.54
C ILE A 124 -2.60 13.05 -1.05
N ARG A 125 -3.80 12.83 -0.51
CA ARG A 125 -4.07 12.05 0.69
C ARG A 125 -4.72 10.74 0.23
N PRO A 126 -4.15 9.56 0.50
CA PRO A 126 -4.76 8.28 0.15
C PRO A 126 -6.14 8.13 0.78
N THR A 127 -7.08 7.56 0.05
CA THR A 127 -8.43 7.21 0.53
C THR A 127 -8.60 5.72 0.74
N GLY A 128 -7.73 4.91 0.14
CA GLY A 128 -7.70 3.47 0.35
C GLY A 128 -6.70 3.07 1.44
N TYR A 129 -7.06 2.05 2.21
CA TYR A 129 -6.22 1.46 3.24
C TYR A 129 -6.22 -0.06 3.14
N ARG A 130 -5.07 -0.66 3.31
CA ARG A 130 -4.91 -2.09 3.58
C ARG A 130 -3.99 -2.25 4.78
N SER A 131 -4.45 -2.99 5.78
CA SER A 131 -3.62 -3.22 6.96
C SER A 131 -2.42 -4.11 6.62
N PRO A 132 -1.21 -3.75 7.06
CA PRO A 132 -0.06 -4.65 7.05
C PRO A 132 -0.42 -5.99 7.72
N TYR A 133 0.12 -7.10 7.22
CA TYR A 133 -0.21 -8.46 7.66
C TYR A 133 -1.66 -8.89 7.45
N TRP A 134 -2.53 -8.03 6.89
CA TRP A 134 -3.98 -8.23 6.82
C TRP A 134 -4.60 -8.47 8.21
N ASP A 135 -3.98 -7.89 9.22
CA ASP A 135 -4.36 -8.00 10.62
C ASP A 135 -4.72 -6.61 11.18
N TYR A 136 -5.50 -6.54 12.24
CA TYR A 136 -5.90 -5.27 12.86
C TYR A 136 -5.72 -5.34 14.38
N SER A 137 -5.34 -4.20 14.97
CA SER A 137 -5.50 -3.97 16.40
C SER A 137 -6.97 -3.72 16.73
N GLU A 138 -7.29 -3.74 18.01
CA GLU A 138 -8.62 -3.30 18.49
C GLU A 138 -8.95 -1.85 18.12
N ASN A 139 -7.95 -1.04 17.76
CA ASN A 139 -8.07 0.38 17.46
C ASN A 139 -8.07 0.70 15.96
N THR A 140 -7.62 -0.23 15.11
CA THR A 140 -7.35 0.04 13.69
C THR A 140 -8.60 0.53 12.95
N LEU A 141 -9.77 -0.07 13.18
CA LEU A 141 -11.01 0.32 12.49
C LEU A 141 -11.44 1.74 12.87
N ASP A 142 -11.39 2.09 14.15
CA ASP A 142 -11.70 3.46 14.60
C ASP A 142 -10.71 4.47 13.99
N LEU A 143 -9.42 4.13 13.93
CA LEU A 143 -8.41 4.98 13.35
C LEU A 143 -8.58 5.18 11.84
N ILE A 144 -9.01 4.16 11.12
CA ILE A 144 -9.35 4.23 9.70
C ILE A 144 -10.52 5.21 9.48
N GLU A 145 -11.59 5.07 10.27
CA GLU A 145 -12.75 5.94 10.19
C GLU A 145 -12.39 7.39 10.54
N GLU A 146 -11.68 7.62 11.66
CA GLU A 146 -11.22 8.94 12.09
C GLU A 146 -10.28 9.60 11.06
N ALA A 147 -9.47 8.81 10.37
CA ALA A 147 -8.60 9.31 9.30
C ALA A 147 -9.33 9.59 7.98
N GLY A 148 -10.59 9.17 7.84
CA GLY A 148 -11.42 9.41 6.66
C GLY A 148 -11.04 8.53 5.47
N PHE A 149 -10.59 7.31 5.70
CA PHE A 149 -10.49 6.30 4.65
C PHE A 149 -11.88 5.84 4.19
N LEU A 150 -11.97 5.34 2.95
CA LEU A 150 -13.21 4.85 2.33
C LEU A 150 -13.36 3.34 2.50
#